data_6c57f885e2d525230f9bc08bf25a6af8
#
_entry.id   6c57f885e2d525230f9bc08bf25a6af8
#
_cell.length_a   1.000
_cell.length_b   1.000
_cell.length_c   1.000
_cell.angle_alpha   90.00
_cell.angle_beta   90.00
_cell.angle_gamma   90.00
#
_symmetry.space_group_name_H-M   'P 1'
#
loop_
_entity.id
_entity.type
_entity.pdbx_description
1 polymer ?
#
loop_
_entity_poly.entity_id
_entity_poly.type
_entity_poly.pdbx_seq_one_letter_code
_entity_poly.pdbx_strand_id
1 'polypeptide(L)'
;MLFNGANLAEKIELSANGNRLRFTRDIAGITMDTNGVERVDFNALGGTDLVTVNDLSGTDVGGVNVDLAGTLGGVTGDGQPDRVVVNATNNDDTIKVSGDATEVTAKGLAPLVAIFHPEAANDRLEINTLAGTDTIDSAGLAAGAIQLFVDGVLVP
;
A
#
# COMPACT_ATOMS: atom_id res chain seq x y z
N MET A 1 -13.70 -4.44 -3.52
CA MET A 1 -13.95 -3.06 -4.01
C MET A 1 -12.89 -2.73 -5.04
N LEU A 2 -13.27 -2.24 -6.21
CA LEU A 2 -12.32 -1.73 -7.22
C LEU A 2 -12.47 -0.20 -7.29
N PHE A 3 -11.34 0.52 -7.24
CA PHE A 3 -11.28 1.96 -7.41
C PHE A 3 -10.18 2.32 -8.42
N ASN A 4 -10.53 3.12 -9.42
CA ASN A 4 -9.56 3.66 -10.36
C ASN A 4 -9.27 5.11 -10.00
N GLY A 5 -8.02 5.45 -9.86
CA GLY A 5 -7.50 6.79 -9.71
C GLY A 5 -7.61 7.60 -11.00
N ALA A 6 -6.78 8.61 -11.11
CA ALA A 6 -6.71 9.48 -12.27
C ALA A 6 -5.23 9.77 -12.60
N ASN A 7 -4.95 10.38 -13.74
CA ASN A 7 -3.59 10.85 -14.09
C ASN A 7 -3.28 12.18 -13.37
N LEU A 8 -3.35 12.17 -12.05
CA LEU A 8 -3.14 13.32 -11.16
C LEU A 8 -2.55 12.80 -9.84
N ALA A 9 -1.74 13.61 -9.17
CA ALA A 9 -1.29 13.28 -7.82
C ALA A 9 -2.47 13.18 -6.85
N GLU A 10 -2.62 12.02 -6.21
CA GLU A 10 -3.74 11.69 -5.34
C GLU A 10 -3.26 11.26 -3.95
N LYS A 11 -4.11 11.50 -2.95
CA LYS A 11 -3.91 10.94 -1.62
C LYS A 11 -5.08 10.02 -1.30
N ILE A 12 -4.75 8.75 -1.15
CA ILE A 12 -5.68 7.68 -0.81
C ILE A 12 -5.37 7.23 0.62
N GLU A 13 -6.40 7.08 1.43
CA GLU A 13 -6.25 6.52 2.77
C GLU A 13 -7.31 5.46 3.03
N LEU A 14 -6.85 4.31 3.54
CA LEU A 14 -7.69 3.22 4.00
C LEU A 14 -7.57 3.13 5.53
N SER A 15 -8.69 3.17 6.22
CA SER A 15 -8.75 3.07 7.68
C SER A 15 -9.97 2.29 8.15
N ALA A 16 -9.91 1.72 9.35
CA ALA A 16 -11.05 1.08 9.98
C ALA A 16 -11.98 2.13 10.61
N ASN A 17 -13.28 1.97 10.39
CA ASN A 17 -14.34 2.69 11.12
C ASN A 17 -15.22 1.64 11.82
N GLY A 18 -14.78 1.17 12.99
CA GLY A 18 -15.31 -0.03 13.61
C GLY A 18 -15.04 -1.25 12.75
N ASN A 19 -16.08 -1.97 12.33
CA ASN A 19 -15.96 -3.11 11.41
C ASN A 19 -16.11 -2.73 9.92
N ARG A 20 -16.14 -1.44 9.62
CA ARG A 20 -16.32 -0.93 8.26
C ARG A 20 -15.01 -0.41 7.70
N LEU A 21 -14.80 -0.58 6.40
CA LEU A 21 -13.73 0.08 5.67
C LEU A 21 -14.11 1.54 5.39
N ARG A 22 -13.26 2.47 5.80
CA ARG A 22 -13.29 3.84 5.35
C ARG A 22 -12.19 4.06 4.34
N PHE A 23 -12.57 4.38 3.12
CA PHE A 23 -11.68 4.76 2.03
C PHE A 23 -11.87 6.24 1.73
N THR A 24 -10.79 7.00 1.69
CA THR A 24 -10.83 8.42 1.34
C THR A 24 -9.91 8.72 0.16
N ARG A 25 -10.27 9.72 -0.62
CA ARG A 25 -9.47 10.32 -1.69
C ARG A 25 -9.58 11.83 -1.60
N ASP A 26 -8.45 12.53 -1.64
CA ASP A 26 -8.41 13.99 -1.56
C ASP A 26 -9.01 14.65 -2.81
N ILE A 27 -8.68 14.14 -4.00
CA ILE A 27 -9.26 14.63 -5.25
C ILE A 27 -10.75 14.35 -5.27
N ALA A 28 -11.53 15.40 -5.51
CA ALA A 28 -13.00 15.43 -5.43
C ALA A 28 -13.58 15.16 -4.02
N GLY A 29 -12.76 15.08 -2.97
CA GLY A 29 -13.23 14.93 -1.59
C GLY A 29 -14.05 13.66 -1.35
N ILE A 30 -13.63 12.53 -1.93
CA ILE A 30 -14.37 11.28 -1.85
C ILE A 30 -14.17 10.64 -0.48
N THR A 31 -15.26 10.20 0.14
CA THR A 31 -15.26 9.34 1.32
C THR A 31 -16.26 8.21 1.09
N MET A 32 -15.79 6.98 1.14
CA MET A 32 -16.62 5.78 1.12
C MET A 32 -16.49 5.07 2.46
N ASP A 33 -17.61 4.69 3.04
CA ASP A 33 -17.69 3.94 4.28
C ASP A 33 -18.52 2.69 4.01
N THR A 34 -17.84 1.54 3.86
CA THR A 34 -18.40 0.31 3.32
C THR A 34 -18.27 -0.85 4.30
N ASN A 35 -19.16 -1.82 4.21
CA ASN A 35 -19.16 -3.06 4.97
C ASN A 35 -19.10 -4.27 4.05
N GLY A 36 -18.53 -5.39 4.50
CA GLY A 36 -18.46 -6.62 3.71
C GLY A 36 -17.53 -6.50 2.50
N VAL A 37 -16.44 -5.72 2.63
CA VAL A 37 -15.39 -5.63 1.62
C VAL A 37 -14.22 -6.48 2.07
N GLU A 38 -13.94 -7.57 1.37
CA GLU A 38 -12.83 -8.48 1.69
C GLU A 38 -11.53 -8.08 1.01
N ARG A 39 -11.62 -7.35 -0.12
CA ARG A 39 -10.46 -6.88 -0.87
C ARG A 39 -10.69 -5.51 -1.48
N VAL A 40 -9.65 -4.68 -1.44
CA VAL A 40 -9.57 -3.43 -2.16
C VAL A 40 -8.57 -3.57 -3.29
N ASP A 41 -8.97 -3.24 -4.52
CA ASP A 41 -8.10 -3.11 -5.67
C ASP A 41 -8.09 -1.62 -6.07
N PHE A 42 -6.93 -0.98 -5.96
CA PHE A 42 -6.72 0.42 -6.34
C PHE A 42 -5.73 0.49 -7.50
N ASN A 43 -6.15 1.06 -8.62
CA ASN A 43 -5.28 1.38 -9.75
C ASN A 43 -4.90 2.87 -9.67
N ALA A 44 -3.63 3.17 -9.41
CA ALA A 44 -3.12 4.53 -9.25
C ALA A 44 -3.19 5.33 -10.56
N LEU A 45 -2.80 4.70 -11.65
CA LEU A 45 -2.69 5.24 -13.00
C LEU A 45 -1.49 6.18 -13.13
N GLY A 46 -1.68 7.48 -13.13
CA GLY A 46 -0.55 8.38 -13.32
C GLY A 46 -0.58 9.58 -12.39
N GLY A 47 0.59 10.07 -12.04
CA GLY A 47 0.78 11.14 -11.07
C GLY A 47 1.66 10.70 -9.92
N THR A 48 1.92 11.58 -8.98
CA THR A 48 2.68 11.24 -7.76
C THR A 48 1.69 10.91 -6.66
N ASP A 49 1.46 9.61 -6.43
CA ASP A 49 0.40 9.15 -5.55
C ASP A 49 0.91 8.78 -4.16
N LEU A 50 0.08 9.04 -3.17
CA LEU A 50 0.27 8.61 -1.79
C LEU A 50 -0.88 7.70 -1.39
N VAL A 51 -0.60 6.41 -1.21
CA VAL A 51 -1.55 5.43 -0.70
C VAL A 51 -1.18 5.08 0.72
N THR A 52 -2.06 5.35 1.68
CA THR A 52 -1.85 5.01 3.10
C THR A 52 -2.81 3.90 3.50
N VAL A 53 -2.26 2.79 3.95
CA VAL A 53 -3.00 1.65 4.50
C VAL A 53 -2.74 1.60 6.01
N ASN A 54 -3.77 1.91 6.78
CA ASN A 54 -3.74 1.79 8.24
C ASN A 54 -4.14 0.38 8.67
N ASP A 55 -4.04 0.09 9.96
CA ASP A 55 -4.57 -1.14 10.53
C ASP A 55 -6.07 -1.30 10.22
N LEU A 56 -6.42 -2.35 9.51
CA LEU A 56 -7.78 -2.72 9.15
C LEU A 56 -8.28 -3.94 9.94
N SER A 57 -7.58 -4.32 11.02
CA SER A 57 -8.06 -5.39 11.91
C SER A 57 -9.45 -5.04 12.45
N GLY A 58 -10.30 -6.06 12.51
CA GLY A 58 -11.72 -5.87 12.88
C GLY A 58 -12.64 -5.52 11.72
N THR A 59 -12.10 -5.22 10.52
CA THR A 59 -12.89 -5.16 9.26
C THR A 59 -12.84 -6.51 8.53
N ASP A 60 -13.61 -6.65 7.45
CA ASP A 60 -13.55 -7.84 6.59
C ASP A 60 -12.40 -7.79 5.57
N VAL A 61 -11.64 -6.68 5.49
CA VAL A 61 -10.58 -6.49 4.49
C VAL A 61 -9.37 -7.35 4.81
N GLY A 62 -9.18 -8.43 4.05
CA GLY A 62 -8.01 -9.29 4.14
C GLY A 62 -6.87 -8.91 3.19
N GLY A 63 -7.13 -8.09 2.17
CA GLY A 63 -6.13 -7.70 1.19
C GLY A 63 -6.37 -6.33 0.57
N VAL A 64 -5.27 -5.61 0.32
CA VAL A 64 -5.24 -4.36 -0.44
C VAL A 64 -4.22 -4.52 -1.56
N ASN A 65 -4.68 -4.41 -2.79
CA ASN A 65 -3.88 -4.40 -3.99
C ASN A 65 -3.73 -2.96 -4.50
N VAL A 66 -2.51 -2.52 -4.70
CA VAL A 66 -2.17 -1.21 -5.28
C VAL A 66 -1.44 -1.46 -6.59
N ASP A 67 -2.05 -1.09 -7.71
CA ASP A 67 -1.42 -1.21 -9.02
C ASP A 67 -0.88 0.17 -9.44
N LEU A 68 0.45 0.26 -9.60
CA LEU A 68 1.17 1.47 -9.97
C LEU A 68 1.40 1.57 -11.49
N ALA A 69 0.75 0.71 -12.28
CA ALA A 69 0.82 0.84 -13.73
C ALA A 69 0.14 2.13 -14.21
N GLY A 70 0.83 2.88 -15.08
CA GLY A 70 0.36 4.16 -15.61
C GLY A 70 -0.89 4.09 -16.49
N THR A 71 -1.39 2.89 -16.78
CA THR A 71 -2.63 2.66 -17.56
C THR A 71 -3.37 1.43 -17.06
N LEU A 72 -4.69 1.44 -17.12
CA LEU A 72 -5.51 0.29 -16.75
C LEU A 72 -5.14 -0.97 -17.53
N GLY A 73 -4.79 -2.04 -16.79
CA GLY A 73 -4.37 -3.31 -17.37
C GLY A 73 -2.97 -3.25 -18.01
N GLY A 74 -2.24 -2.16 -17.83
CA GLY A 74 -0.84 -2.06 -18.19
C GLY A 74 0.06 -2.84 -17.23
N VAL A 75 1.35 -2.90 -17.59
CA VAL A 75 2.40 -3.57 -16.78
C VAL A 75 3.64 -2.68 -16.61
N THR A 76 3.50 -1.41 -16.91
CA THR A 76 4.59 -0.42 -16.85
C THR A 76 4.11 0.76 -16.00
N GLY A 77 4.93 1.19 -15.06
CA GLY A 77 4.66 2.39 -14.27
C GLY A 77 4.59 3.66 -15.14
N ASP A 78 4.28 4.76 -14.51
CA ASP A 78 4.08 6.05 -15.20
C ASP A 78 5.33 6.95 -15.21
N GLY A 79 6.41 6.52 -14.55
CA GLY A 79 7.67 7.26 -14.39
C GLY A 79 7.61 8.35 -13.32
N GLN A 80 6.53 8.43 -12.54
CA GLN A 80 6.40 9.36 -11.41
C GLN A 80 6.66 8.62 -10.08
N PRO A 81 7.08 9.34 -9.03
CA PRO A 81 7.35 8.71 -7.74
C PRO A 81 6.05 8.48 -6.97
N ASP A 82 5.73 7.21 -6.74
CA ASP A 82 4.60 6.80 -5.91
C ASP A 82 5.05 6.31 -4.53
N ARG A 83 4.18 6.47 -3.58
CA ARG A 83 4.44 6.09 -2.20
C ARG A 83 3.29 5.27 -1.62
N VAL A 84 3.58 4.04 -1.26
CA VAL A 84 2.67 3.19 -0.50
C VAL A 84 3.16 3.14 0.95
N VAL A 85 2.36 3.64 1.88
CA VAL A 85 2.63 3.65 3.32
C VAL A 85 1.78 2.58 3.98
N VAL A 86 2.40 1.70 4.74
CA VAL A 86 1.73 0.69 5.55
C VAL A 86 2.02 1.00 7.01
N ASN A 87 0.99 1.36 7.75
CA ASN A 87 1.10 1.57 9.19
C ASN A 87 0.83 0.26 9.91
N ALA A 88 1.80 -0.19 10.71
CA ALA A 88 1.68 -1.34 11.60
C ALA A 88 0.72 -1.06 12.77
N THR A 89 0.71 -1.92 13.76
CA THR A 89 -0.12 -1.73 14.95
C THR A 89 0.69 -1.10 16.11
N ASN A 90 0.10 -0.98 17.28
CA ASN A 90 0.84 -0.61 18.50
C ASN A 90 1.29 -1.83 19.33
N ASN A 91 1.20 -3.03 18.75
CA ASN A 91 1.64 -4.29 19.36
C ASN A 91 2.94 -4.74 18.70
N ASP A 92 3.55 -5.79 19.23
CA ASP A 92 4.70 -6.44 18.60
C ASP A 92 4.26 -7.09 17.28
N ASP A 93 4.74 -6.56 16.15
CA ASP A 93 4.38 -7.03 14.82
C ASP A 93 5.54 -7.80 14.16
N THR A 94 5.19 -8.77 13.33
CA THR A 94 6.15 -9.48 12.49
C THR A 94 5.75 -9.32 11.04
N ILE A 95 6.48 -8.45 10.34
CA ILE A 95 6.16 -8.07 8.97
C ILE A 95 7.18 -8.67 8.01
N LYS A 96 6.69 -9.35 6.99
CA LYS A 96 7.52 -9.90 5.92
C LYS A 96 7.28 -9.14 4.63
N VAL A 97 8.36 -8.57 4.07
CA VAL A 97 8.37 -7.93 2.76
C VAL A 97 9.06 -8.85 1.77
N SER A 98 8.42 -9.13 0.65
CA SER A 98 8.98 -10.02 -0.38
C SER A 98 8.41 -9.68 -1.76
N GLY A 99 9.11 -10.08 -2.81
CA GLY A 99 8.66 -9.86 -4.18
C GLY A 99 9.78 -9.38 -5.10
N ASP A 100 9.39 -8.97 -6.28
CA ASP A 100 10.27 -8.50 -7.35
C ASP A 100 9.65 -7.27 -8.07
N ALA A 101 10.21 -6.90 -9.23
CA ALA A 101 9.73 -5.76 -10.02
C ALA A 101 8.30 -5.93 -10.59
N THR A 102 7.68 -7.08 -10.46
CA THR A 102 6.29 -7.31 -10.91
C THR A 102 5.29 -7.16 -9.78
N GLU A 103 5.66 -7.61 -8.58
CA GLU A 103 4.82 -7.57 -7.39
C GLU A 103 5.68 -7.55 -6.13
N VAL A 104 5.37 -6.64 -5.22
CA VAL A 104 5.92 -6.59 -3.87
C VAL A 104 4.79 -6.75 -2.85
N THR A 105 5.00 -7.60 -1.85
CA THR A 105 4.01 -7.85 -0.80
C THR A 105 4.54 -7.52 0.59
N ALA A 106 3.71 -6.90 1.42
CA ALA A 106 3.90 -6.76 2.86
C ALA A 106 2.84 -7.63 3.57
N LYS A 107 3.32 -8.63 4.33
CA LYS A 107 2.49 -9.62 5.04
C LYS A 107 2.77 -9.59 6.54
N GLY A 108 1.78 -10.00 7.33
CA GLY A 108 1.89 -10.08 8.80
C GLY A 108 0.99 -9.08 9.50
N LEU A 109 0.43 -8.14 8.77
CA LEU A 109 -0.57 -7.16 9.24
C LEU A 109 -1.96 -7.50 8.65
N ALA A 110 -2.96 -6.84 9.18
CA ALA A 110 -4.30 -6.79 8.60
C ALA A 110 -4.51 -5.39 7.99
N PRO A 111 -4.54 -5.31 6.66
CA PRO A 111 -4.57 -6.36 5.64
C PRO A 111 -3.18 -6.78 5.14
N LEU A 112 -3.12 -7.85 4.31
CA LEU A 112 -2.01 -8.05 3.38
C LEU A 112 -2.03 -6.91 2.35
N VAL A 113 -0.87 -6.30 2.08
CA VAL A 113 -0.72 -5.30 1.02
C VAL A 113 0.12 -5.86 -0.11
N ALA A 114 -0.38 -5.78 -1.34
CA ALA A 114 0.35 -6.13 -2.56
C ALA A 114 0.46 -4.90 -3.47
N ILE A 115 1.67 -4.63 -3.95
CA ILE A 115 1.99 -3.52 -4.85
C ILE A 115 2.41 -4.13 -6.18
N PHE A 116 1.69 -3.82 -7.24
CA PHE A 116 1.96 -4.31 -8.59
C PHE A 116 2.65 -3.25 -9.43
N HIS A 117 3.55 -3.70 -10.29
CA HIS A 117 4.30 -2.90 -11.27
C HIS A 117 5.06 -1.71 -10.68
N PRO A 118 5.77 -1.90 -9.54
CA PRO A 118 6.56 -0.83 -8.95
C PRO A 118 7.76 -0.49 -9.83
N GLU A 119 8.16 0.79 -9.82
CA GLU A 119 9.37 1.29 -10.48
C GLU A 119 10.44 1.59 -9.42
N ALA A 120 11.45 0.75 -9.32
CA ALA A 120 12.49 0.82 -8.28
C ALA A 120 13.21 2.18 -8.18
N ALA A 121 13.30 2.94 -9.28
CA ALA A 121 13.93 4.25 -9.29
C ALA A 121 13.04 5.36 -8.69
N ASN A 122 11.74 5.17 -8.72
CA ASN A 122 10.74 6.18 -8.41
C ASN A 122 9.94 5.83 -7.16
N ASP A 123 9.48 4.56 -7.07
CA ASP A 123 8.47 4.17 -6.10
C ASP A 123 9.04 3.65 -4.79
N ARG A 124 8.27 3.83 -3.73
CA ARG A 124 8.67 3.32 -2.43
C ARG A 124 7.52 2.71 -1.63
N LEU A 125 7.86 1.63 -0.94
CA LEU A 125 7.10 1.08 0.16
C LEU A 125 7.68 1.63 1.46
N GLU A 126 6.85 2.23 2.29
CA GLU A 126 7.23 2.70 3.63
C GLU A 126 6.41 1.96 4.68
N ILE A 127 7.09 1.33 5.62
CA ILE A 127 6.49 0.67 6.78
C ILE A 127 6.76 1.52 7.99
N ASN A 128 5.71 1.98 8.67
CA ASN A 128 5.79 2.65 9.96
C ASN A 128 5.45 1.64 11.05
N THR A 129 6.41 1.32 11.91
CA THR A 129 6.24 0.29 12.94
C THR A 129 5.39 0.76 14.12
N LEU A 130 5.30 2.08 14.35
CA LEU A 130 4.53 2.74 15.42
C LEU A 130 5.07 2.39 16.80
N ALA A 131 4.40 1.51 17.55
CA ALA A 131 4.81 1.12 18.89
C ALA A 131 4.82 -0.42 19.00
N GLY A 132 5.62 -0.94 19.92
CA GLY A 132 5.85 -2.38 20.07
C GLY A 132 7.32 -2.74 19.88
N THR A 133 7.57 -4.03 19.82
CA THR A 133 8.88 -4.58 19.42
C THR A 133 8.69 -5.33 18.12
N ASP A 134 8.94 -4.65 17.01
CA ASP A 134 8.60 -5.14 15.69
C ASP A 134 9.77 -5.85 15.01
N THR A 135 9.43 -6.80 14.16
CA THR A 135 10.40 -7.51 13.32
C THR A 135 10.03 -7.33 11.85
N ILE A 136 10.96 -6.79 11.07
CA ILE A 136 10.80 -6.66 9.62
C ILE A 136 11.77 -7.63 8.93
N ASP A 137 11.21 -8.61 8.22
CA ASP A 137 11.97 -9.54 7.37
C ASP A 137 11.82 -9.15 5.90
N SER A 138 12.86 -8.59 5.31
CA SER A 138 12.93 -8.22 3.90
C SER A 138 13.83 -9.13 3.07
N ALA A 139 14.29 -10.26 3.61
CA ALA A 139 15.20 -11.16 2.91
C ALA A 139 14.62 -11.75 1.60
N GLY A 140 13.29 -11.74 1.47
CA GLY A 140 12.58 -12.17 0.27
C GLY A 140 12.34 -11.08 -0.77
N LEU A 141 12.78 -9.85 -0.52
CA LEU A 141 12.64 -8.73 -1.47
C LEU A 141 13.82 -8.73 -2.44
N ALA A 142 13.55 -8.84 -3.73
CA ALA A 142 14.60 -8.79 -4.74
C ALA A 142 15.21 -7.38 -4.81
N ALA A 143 16.53 -7.32 -5.00
CA ALA A 143 17.22 -6.05 -5.20
C ALA A 143 16.64 -5.30 -6.41
N GLY A 144 16.32 -4.03 -6.23
CA GLY A 144 15.74 -3.21 -7.29
C GLY A 144 14.25 -3.51 -7.59
N ALA A 145 13.53 -4.15 -6.68
CA ALA A 145 12.08 -4.32 -6.81
C ALA A 145 11.34 -3.01 -6.52
N ILE A 146 11.60 -2.42 -5.38
CA ILE A 146 11.05 -1.14 -4.88
C ILE A 146 12.02 -0.55 -3.86
N GLN A 147 11.94 0.74 -3.57
CA GLN A 147 12.65 1.32 -2.44
C GLN A 147 11.90 1.00 -1.15
N LEU A 148 12.49 0.22 -0.25
CA LEU A 148 11.89 -0.08 1.06
C LEU A 148 12.40 0.89 2.12
N PHE A 149 11.49 1.53 2.83
CA PHE A 149 11.77 2.35 4.01
C PHE A 149 11.08 1.75 5.24
N VAL A 150 11.77 1.77 6.37
CA VAL A 150 11.19 1.44 7.68
C VAL A 150 11.42 2.63 8.60
N ASP A 151 10.35 3.20 9.15
CA ASP A 151 10.38 4.41 9.98
C ASP A 151 11.18 5.56 9.35
N GLY A 152 11.03 5.73 8.04
CA GLY A 152 11.72 6.75 7.26
C GLY A 152 13.18 6.44 6.93
N VAL A 153 13.71 5.27 7.30
CA VAL A 153 15.08 4.83 7.01
C VAL A 153 15.09 3.84 5.84
N LEU A 154 15.86 4.15 4.80
CA LEU A 154 16.03 3.25 3.65
C LEU A 154 16.69 1.93 4.11
N VAL A 155 16.05 0.82 3.77
CA VAL A 155 16.59 -0.54 3.96
C VAL A 155 17.42 -0.89 2.72
N PRO A 156 18.71 -1.26 2.90
CA PRO A 156 19.62 -1.56 1.79
C PRO A 156 19.22 -2.79 0.98
#